data_7a32f8b8e6d324a8d6e219617418c55c
#
_entry.id   7a32f8b8e6d324a8d6e219617418c55c
#
_cell.length_a   1.000
_cell.length_b   1.000
_cell.length_c   1.000
_cell.angle_alpha   90.00
_cell.angle_beta   90.00
_cell.angle_gamma   90.00
#
_symmetry.space_group_name_H-M   'P 1'
#
loop_
_entity.id
_entity.type
_entity.pdbx_description
1 polymer ?
#
loop_
_entity_poly.entity_id
_entity_poly.type
_entity_poly.pdbx_seq_one_letter_code
_entity_poly.pdbx_strand_id
1 'polypeptide(L)'
;EHPELVQKYLGTVVPYTDNFFATLNCAVFTDGSFVYIPPGVRCPMELSTYFRINALNTGQFERTLIIADEGSYVSYLEGCTAPMRDENQLHAAVVELVALGDAEIKYSTVQNWYPGDENGKGGIFNFVTKRGICKGDRSKISWTQVETGSAATWKYPSCILQGEDSVGEFYSIAITNNYQQADTGTKMIHRG
;
A
#
# COMPACT_ATOMS: atom_id res chain seq x y z
N GLU A 1 6.96 -7.50 -19.24
CA GLU A 1 6.70 -6.78 -20.50
C GLU A 1 7.28 -5.35 -20.48
N HIS A 2 7.50 -4.74 -19.30
CA HIS A 2 8.02 -3.38 -19.13
C HIS A 2 9.18 -3.31 -18.13
N PRO A 3 10.29 -4.03 -18.35
CA PRO A 3 11.41 -4.06 -17.41
C PRO A 3 12.05 -2.68 -17.19
N GLU A 4 12.01 -1.81 -18.18
CA GLU A 4 12.52 -0.44 -18.13
C GLU A 4 11.74 0.42 -17.10
N LEU A 5 10.43 0.23 -16.99
CA LEU A 5 9.61 0.95 -16.00
C LEU A 5 9.88 0.44 -14.59
N VAL A 6 10.04 -0.87 -14.44
CA VAL A 6 10.40 -1.46 -13.15
C VAL A 6 11.76 -0.94 -12.70
N GLN A 7 12.77 -0.96 -13.56
CA GLN A 7 14.11 -0.43 -13.25
C GLN A 7 14.09 1.06 -12.90
N LYS A 8 13.21 1.83 -13.55
CA LYS A 8 13.11 3.27 -13.37
C LYS A 8 12.42 3.67 -12.06
N TYR A 9 11.42 2.90 -11.61
CA TYR A 9 10.53 3.35 -10.54
C TYR A 9 10.54 2.48 -9.27
N LEU A 10 10.81 1.18 -9.37
CA LEU A 10 10.79 0.30 -8.20
C LEU A 10 11.87 0.69 -7.19
N GLY A 11 11.47 0.88 -5.94
CA GLY A 11 12.36 1.28 -4.85
C GLY A 11 12.72 2.77 -4.84
N THR A 12 12.11 3.58 -5.70
CA THR A 12 12.39 5.03 -5.76
C THR A 12 11.46 5.85 -4.87
N VAL A 13 10.23 5.39 -4.66
CA VAL A 13 9.24 6.05 -3.80
C VAL A 13 9.32 5.50 -2.37
N VAL A 14 9.58 4.19 -2.23
CA VAL A 14 9.92 3.54 -0.96
C VAL A 14 11.32 2.95 -1.06
N PRO A 15 12.38 3.72 -0.77
CA PRO A 15 13.73 3.19 -0.74
C PRO A 15 13.90 2.22 0.44
N TYR A 16 14.91 1.35 0.37
CA TYR A 16 15.22 0.42 1.46
C TYR A 16 15.54 1.12 2.79
N THR A 17 15.88 2.40 2.74
CA THR A 17 16.19 3.24 3.90
C THR A 17 14.96 3.92 4.53
N ASP A 18 13.76 3.72 4.00
CA ASP A 18 12.54 4.38 4.49
C ASP A 18 12.26 4.04 5.97
N ASN A 19 12.21 2.76 6.28
CA ASN A 19 12.06 2.24 7.64
C ASN A 19 12.46 0.76 7.71
N PHE A 20 12.51 0.20 8.92
CA PHE A 20 12.93 -1.18 9.18
C PHE A 20 12.13 -2.21 8.35
N PHE A 21 10.81 -2.08 8.26
CA PHE A 21 9.98 -3.04 7.54
C PHE A 21 10.11 -2.90 6.01
N ALA A 22 10.34 -1.68 5.51
CA ALA A 22 10.69 -1.47 4.11
C ALA A 22 12.04 -2.10 3.76
N THR A 23 13.03 -1.99 4.64
CA THR A 23 14.33 -2.67 4.50
C THR A 23 14.15 -4.19 4.42
N LEU A 24 13.38 -4.75 5.36
CA LEU A 24 13.10 -6.18 5.40
C LEU A 24 12.36 -6.63 4.13
N ASN A 25 11.31 -5.91 3.72
CA ASN A 25 10.61 -6.20 2.48
C ASN A 25 11.56 -6.19 1.28
N CYS A 26 12.41 -5.17 1.13
CA CYS A 26 13.40 -5.10 0.04
C CYS A 26 14.33 -6.32 -0.02
N ALA A 27 14.65 -6.91 1.12
CA ALA A 27 15.55 -8.06 1.18
C ALA A 27 14.89 -9.39 0.82
N VAL A 28 13.55 -9.52 1.04
CA VAL A 28 12.89 -10.83 1.01
C VAL A 28 11.63 -10.90 0.15
N PHE A 29 11.15 -9.80 -0.45
CA PHE A 29 9.96 -9.87 -1.30
C PHE A 29 10.22 -10.73 -2.54
N THR A 30 9.25 -11.56 -2.90
CA THR A 30 9.32 -12.47 -4.04
C THR A 30 8.13 -12.33 -4.97
N ASP A 31 7.13 -11.56 -4.57
CA ASP A 31 5.88 -11.40 -5.30
C ASP A 31 5.31 -9.98 -5.12
N GLY A 32 4.32 -9.64 -5.93
CA GLY A 32 3.68 -8.34 -5.87
C GLY A 32 2.82 -8.05 -7.09
N SER A 33 2.32 -6.82 -7.15
CA SER A 33 1.53 -6.33 -8.27
C SER A 33 2.29 -5.26 -9.04
N PHE A 34 2.30 -5.36 -10.37
CA PHE A 34 2.79 -4.31 -11.25
C PHE A 34 1.65 -3.83 -12.14
N VAL A 35 1.36 -2.53 -12.08
CA VAL A 35 0.32 -1.89 -12.89
C VAL A 35 0.90 -0.68 -13.60
N TYR A 36 0.75 -0.63 -14.90
CA TYR A 36 1.09 0.53 -15.72
C TYR A 36 -0.12 0.96 -16.55
N ILE A 37 -0.49 2.21 -16.43
CA ILE A 37 -1.56 2.81 -17.23
C ILE A 37 -0.92 3.78 -18.21
N PRO A 38 -1.00 3.51 -19.54
CA PRO A 38 -0.40 4.35 -20.57
C PRO A 38 -0.98 5.77 -20.62
N PRO A 39 -0.29 6.72 -21.27
CA PRO A 39 -0.75 8.11 -21.36
C PRO A 39 -2.16 8.22 -21.93
N GLY A 40 -2.98 9.07 -21.29
CA GLY A 40 -4.35 9.37 -21.69
C GLY A 40 -5.36 8.23 -21.48
N VAL A 41 -4.95 7.08 -20.97
CA VAL A 41 -5.83 5.93 -20.76
C VAL A 41 -6.55 6.06 -19.43
N ARG A 42 -7.89 6.00 -19.46
CA ARG A 42 -8.70 5.84 -18.25
C ARG A 42 -9.08 4.37 -18.11
N CYS A 43 -8.58 3.72 -17.07
CA CYS A 43 -8.90 2.31 -16.82
C CYS A 43 -10.43 2.17 -16.63
N PRO A 44 -11.13 1.37 -17.47
CA PRO A 44 -12.59 1.37 -17.50
C PRO A 44 -13.25 0.68 -16.31
N MET A 45 -12.46 -0.08 -15.55
CA MET A 45 -12.93 -0.82 -14.37
C MET A 45 -11.93 -0.68 -13.22
N GLU A 46 -12.41 -0.91 -12.01
CA GLU A 46 -11.51 -1.04 -10.86
C GLU A 46 -10.69 -2.32 -10.99
N LEU A 47 -9.38 -2.20 -10.85
CA LEU A 47 -8.49 -3.34 -10.72
C LEU A 47 -8.50 -3.80 -9.26
N SER A 48 -8.37 -5.11 -9.04
CA SER A 48 -8.31 -5.63 -7.68
C SER A 48 -7.30 -6.75 -7.53
N THR A 49 -6.64 -6.76 -6.38
CA THR A 49 -5.77 -7.87 -5.96
C THR A 49 -6.19 -8.32 -4.58
N TYR A 50 -6.16 -9.61 -4.38
CA TYR A 50 -6.47 -10.23 -3.11
C TYR A 50 -5.30 -11.08 -2.63
N PHE A 51 -4.71 -10.68 -1.49
CA PHE A 51 -3.61 -11.40 -0.86
C PHE A 51 -4.12 -12.25 0.30
N ARG A 52 -3.65 -13.48 0.37
CA ARG A 52 -4.00 -14.41 1.44
C ARG A 52 -2.80 -15.19 1.94
N ILE A 53 -2.51 -15.08 3.24
CA ILE A 53 -1.48 -15.89 3.89
C ILE A 53 -2.06 -17.27 4.18
N ASN A 54 -1.49 -18.32 3.56
CA ASN A 54 -1.96 -19.71 3.74
C ASN A 54 -0.96 -20.62 4.48
N ALA A 55 0.32 -20.27 4.53
CA ALA A 55 1.36 -21.11 5.14
C ALA A 55 1.54 -20.82 6.63
N LEU A 56 1.91 -21.85 7.40
CA LEU A 56 2.31 -21.74 8.82
C LEU A 56 3.73 -21.18 8.93
N ASN A 57 4.01 -20.43 10.00
CA ASN A 57 5.34 -19.91 10.33
C ASN A 57 5.97 -19.08 9.19
N THR A 58 5.15 -18.39 8.41
CA THR A 58 5.61 -17.55 7.30
C THR A 58 5.15 -16.11 7.48
N GLY A 59 5.99 -15.17 7.05
CA GLY A 59 5.59 -13.79 6.81
C GLY A 59 5.12 -13.60 5.36
N GLN A 60 4.41 -12.52 5.11
CA GLN A 60 4.04 -12.08 3.76
C GLN A 60 4.73 -10.75 3.46
N PHE A 61 5.45 -10.70 2.36
CA PHE A 61 6.28 -9.58 1.94
C PHE A 61 6.06 -9.31 0.46
N GLU A 62 4.91 -8.73 0.11
CA GLU A 62 4.64 -8.31 -1.26
C GLU A 62 5.08 -6.88 -1.52
N ARG A 63 5.33 -6.57 -2.80
CA ARG A 63 5.68 -5.22 -3.24
C ARG A 63 4.88 -4.82 -4.46
N THR A 64 4.02 -3.83 -4.31
CA THR A 64 3.15 -3.32 -5.36
C THR A 64 3.72 -2.03 -5.94
N LEU A 65 3.78 -1.93 -7.27
CA LEU A 65 4.14 -0.71 -8.00
C LEU A 65 3.02 -0.36 -8.98
N ILE A 66 2.45 0.83 -8.83
CA ILE A 66 1.44 1.37 -9.76
C ILE A 66 1.96 2.67 -10.36
N ILE A 67 1.97 2.72 -11.68
CA ILE A 67 2.39 3.89 -12.45
C ILE A 67 1.20 4.34 -13.30
N ALA A 68 0.71 5.55 -13.07
CA ALA A 68 -0.24 6.24 -13.93
C ALA A 68 0.50 7.29 -14.74
N ASP A 69 0.58 7.07 -16.05
CA ASP A 69 1.27 7.97 -16.98
C ASP A 69 0.42 9.22 -17.27
N GLU A 70 0.91 10.16 -18.04
CA GLU A 70 0.29 11.48 -18.26
C GLU A 70 -1.19 11.38 -18.67
N GLY A 71 -2.05 12.10 -17.96
CA GLY A 71 -3.49 12.16 -18.21
C GLY A 71 -4.25 10.85 -17.97
N SER A 72 -3.64 9.86 -17.35
CA SER A 72 -4.25 8.56 -17.12
C SER A 72 -5.01 8.47 -15.79
N TYR A 73 -5.84 7.43 -15.66
CA TYR A 73 -6.64 7.19 -14.46
C TYR A 73 -6.69 5.70 -14.12
N VAL A 74 -6.55 5.37 -12.85
CA VAL A 74 -6.79 4.03 -12.33
C VAL A 74 -7.43 4.06 -10.94
N SER A 75 -8.38 3.15 -10.72
CA SER A 75 -8.87 2.76 -9.40
C SER A 75 -8.37 1.34 -9.09
N TYR A 76 -7.76 1.17 -7.92
CA TYR A 76 -7.19 -0.09 -7.49
C TYR A 76 -7.66 -0.44 -6.09
N LEU A 77 -8.17 -1.66 -5.91
CA LEU A 77 -8.60 -2.20 -4.62
C LEU A 77 -7.70 -3.35 -4.17
N GLU A 78 -7.13 -3.24 -3.00
CA GLU A 78 -6.38 -4.31 -2.34
C GLU A 78 -7.21 -4.89 -1.19
N GLY A 79 -7.45 -6.18 -1.23
CA GLY A 79 -8.05 -6.94 -0.15
C GLY A 79 -7.03 -7.91 0.45
N CYS A 80 -6.96 -7.96 1.78
CA CYS A 80 -6.04 -8.85 2.47
C CYS A 80 -6.73 -9.58 3.61
N THR A 81 -6.50 -10.89 3.72
CA THR A 81 -6.98 -11.71 4.84
C THR A 81 -5.98 -12.80 5.20
N ALA A 82 -6.10 -13.29 6.44
CA ALA A 82 -5.40 -14.49 6.90
C ALA A 82 -6.36 -15.39 7.68
N PRO A 83 -6.16 -16.73 7.65
CA PRO A 83 -6.90 -17.65 8.49
C PRO A 83 -6.56 -17.45 9.97
N MET A 84 -7.49 -17.85 10.84
CA MET A 84 -7.31 -17.85 12.31
C MET A 84 -6.23 -18.87 12.68
N ARG A 85 -5.21 -18.42 13.42
CA ARG A 85 -4.12 -19.27 13.91
C ARG A 85 -3.61 -18.75 15.26
N ASP A 86 -3.21 -19.67 16.14
CA ASP A 86 -2.68 -19.35 17.48
C ASP A 86 -1.26 -18.77 17.47
N GLU A 87 -0.73 -18.46 16.30
CA GLU A 87 0.61 -17.90 16.09
C GLU A 87 0.54 -16.49 15.55
N ASN A 88 1.50 -15.67 15.95
CA ASN A 88 1.68 -14.37 15.30
C ASN A 88 2.35 -14.54 13.93
N GLN A 89 1.85 -13.84 12.94
CA GLN A 89 2.44 -13.77 11.59
C GLN A 89 2.67 -12.33 11.20
N LEU A 90 3.75 -12.07 10.49
CA LEU A 90 4.10 -10.75 10.01
C LEU A 90 3.63 -10.54 8.56
N HIS A 91 2.87 -9.49 8.35
CA HIS A 91 2.60 -8.91 7.04
C HIS A 91 3.34 -7.58 6.93
N ALA A 92 4.36 -7.51 6.08
CA ALA A 92 5.17 -6.32 5.86
C ALA A 92 5.25 -6.01 4.36
N ALA A 93 4.17 -5.46 3.82
CA ALA A 93 4.06 -5.09 2.43
C ALA A 93 4.62 -3.69 2.14
N VAL A 94 4.95 -3.47 0.88
CA VAL A 94 5.33 -2.15 0.36
C VAL A 94 4.46 -1.80 -0.84
N VAL A 95 3.95 -0.57 -0.87
CA VAL A 95 3.21 -0.02 -2.01
C VAL A 95 3.84 1.29 -2.46
N GLU A 96 4.13 1.36 -3.75
CA GLU A 96 4.69 2.54 -4.42
C GLU A 96 3.73 3.01 -5.51
N LEU A 97 3.27 4.26 -5.42
CA LEU A 97 2.42 4.88 -6.44
C LEU A 97 3.16 6.04 -7.11
N VAL A 98 3.10 6.09 -8.43
CA VAL A 98 3.69 7.17 -9.23
C VAL A 98 2.61 7.75 -10.15
N ALA A 99 2.23 9.01 -9.92
CA ALA A 99 1.32 9.75 -10.78
C ALA A 99 2.08 10.83 -11.54
N LEU A 100 2.05 10.76 -12.88
CA LEU A 100 2.64 11.77 -13.77
C LEU A 100 1.66 12.91 -14.04
N GLY A 101 1.96 13.82 -14.95
CA GLY A 101 1.13 15.02 -15.19
C GLY A 101 -0.32 14.70 -15.50
N ASP A 102 -1.26 15.40 -14.85
CA ASP A 102 -2.71 15.19 -15.00
C ASP A 102 -3.20 13.76 -14.70
N ALA A 103 -2.37 12.89 -14.11
CA ALA A 103 -2.73 11.51 -13.81
C ALA A 103 -3.43 11.40 -12.43
N GLU A 104 -4.34 10.44 -12.31
CA GLU A 104 -5.05 10.17 -11.05
C GLU A 104 -4.97 8.69 -10.67
N ILE A 105 -4.57 8.41 -9.43
CA ILE A 105 -4.59 7.08 -8.83
C ILE A 105 -5.51 7.10 -7.61
N LYS A 106 -6.55 6.27 -7.63
CA LYS A 106 -7.32 5.91 -6.44
C LYS A 106 -6.84 4.56 -5.94
N TYR A 107 -6.34 4.51 -4.71
CA TYR A 107 -5.88 3.28 -4.08
C TYR A 107 -6.67 3.01 -2.81
N SER A 108 -7.44 1.95 -2.84
CA SER A 108 -8.29 1.53 -1.71
C SER A 108 -7.78 0.24 -1.09
N THR A 109 -7.83 0.14 0.24
CA THR A 109 -7.58 -1.11 0.95
C THR A 109 -8.67 -1.42 1.94
N VAL A 110 -9.07 -2.69 1.95
CA VAL A 110 -9.91 -3.26 3.00
C VAL A 110 -9.14 -4.41 3.63
N GLN A 111 -8.74 -4.24 4.87
CA GLN A 111 -7.96 -5.23 5.60
C GLN A 111 -8.72 -5.72 6.81
N ASN A 112 -8.98 -7.02 6.80
CA ASN A 112 -9.65 -7.73 7.89
C ASN A 112 -8.81 -8.97 8.25
N TRP A 113 -7.68 -8.72 8.89
CA TRP A 113 -6.78 -9.75 9.36
C TRP A 113 -7.28 -10.38 10.66
N TYR A 114 -6.86 -11.61 10.93
CA TYR A 114 -7.12 -12.26 12.21
C TYR A 114 -6.46 -11.47 13.36
N PRO A 115 -7.22 -11.05 14.38
CA PRO A 115 -6.71 -10.19 15.45
C PRO A 115 -6.04 -10.93 16.60
N GLY A 116 -6.09 -12.25 16.65
CA GLY A 116 -5.79 -13.07 17.82
C GLY A 116 -7.06 -13.61 18.49
N ASP A 117 -6.88 -14.49 19.45
CA ASP A 117 -7.98 -15.08 20.22
C ASP A 117 -8.55 -14.12 21.29
N GLU A 118 -9.50 -14.58 22.08
CA GLU A 118 -10.13 -13.81 23.15
C GLU A 118 -9.17 -13.38 24.28
N ASN A 119 -8.00 -14.01 24.37
CA ASN A 119 -6.92 -13.68 25.31
C ASN A 119 -5.82 -12.82 24.69
N GLY A 120 -5.97 -12.42 23.42
CA GLY A 120 -4.99 -11.66 22.68
C GLY A 120 -3.80 -12.48 22.18
N LYS A 121 -3.93 -13.82 22.09
CA LYS A 121 -2.88 -14.70 21.59
C LYS A 121 -3.00 -14.88 20.08
N GLY A 122 -1.86 -14.89 19.39
CA GLY A 122 -1.80 -15.03 17.94
C GLY A 122 -2.16 -13.73 17.20
N GLY A 123 -2.59 -13.86 15.96
CA GLY A 123 -3.00 -12.74 15.14
C GLY A 123 -1.89 -12.17 14.26
N ILE A 124 -2.26 -11.26 13.38
CA ILE A 124 -1.37 -10.70 12.36
C ILE A 124 -0.77 -9.39 12.85
N PHE A 125 0.55 -9.24 12.69
CA PHE A 125 1.24 -7.96 12.73
C PHE A 125 1.26 -7.36 11.34
N ASN A 126 0.49 -6.30 11.13
CA ASN A 126 0.26 -5.68 9.83
C ASN A 126 1.04 -4.36 9.74
N PHE A 127 2.29 -4.44 9.28
CA PHE A 127 3.20 -3.32 9.19
C PHE A 127 3.51 -2.98 7.74
N VAL A 128 2.71 -2.09 7.15
CA VAL A 128 2.72 -1.79 5.73
C VAL A 128 3.25 -0.38 5.44
N THR A 129 4.20 -0.29 4.53
CA THR A 129 4.77 0.97 4.06
C THR A 129 4.14 1.35 2.72
N LYS A 130 3.35 2.43 2.69
CA LYS A 130 2.71 2.95 1.48
C LYS A 130 3.17 4.38 1.21
N ARG A 131 3.71 4.62 0.01
CA ARG A 131 4.15 5.94 -0.42
C ARG A 131 3.67 6.21 -1.83
N GLY A 132 3.20 7.42 -2.06
CA GLY A 132 2.88 7.93 -3.38
C GLY A 132 3.70 9.16 -3.73
N ILE A 133 3.97 9.36 -5.00
CA ILE A 133 4.53 10.59 -5.52
C ILE A 133 3.64 11.14 -6.63
N CYS A 134 3.09 12.34 -6.40
CA CYS A 134 2.48 13.20 -7.41
C CYS A 134 3.61 13.94 -8.12
N LYS A 135 4.20 13.30 -9.13
CA LYS A 135 5.44 13.75 -9.76
C LYS A 135 5.20 14.84 -10.81
N GLY A 136 4.06 14.77 -11.50
CA GLY A 136 3.68 15.75 -12.51
C GLY A 136 2.64 16.73 -12.00
N ASP A 137 2.49 17.85 -12.72
CA ASP A 137 1.54 18.90 -12.40
C ASP A 137 0.10 18.37 -12.43
N ARG A 138 -0.76 18.90 -11.56
CA ARG A 138 -2.18 18.54 -11.43
C ARG A 138 -2.43 17.03 -11.23
N SER A 139 -1.40 16.28 -10.90
CA SER A 139 -1.54 14.86 -10.58
C SER A 139 -2.20 14.64 -9.22
N LYS A 140 -2.88 13.50 -9.06
CA LYS A 140 -3.64 13.22 -7.85
C LYS A 140 -3.44 11.78 -7.39
N ILE A 141 -3.23 11.61 -6.08
CA ILE A 141 -3.26 10.32 -5.42
C ILE A 141 -4.25 10.38 -4.26
N SER A 142 -5.22 9.47 -4.27
CA SER A 142 -6.23 9.32 -3.22
C SER A 142 -6.05 7.96 -2.53
N TRP A 143 -5.76 7.98 -1.24
CA TRP A 143 -5.70 6.81 -0.39
C TRP A 143 -7.01 6.64 0.37
N THR A 144 -7.60 5.46 0.29
CA THR A 144 -8.72 5.05 1.16
C THR A 144 -8.34 3.76 1.87
N GLN A 145 -8.45 3.72 3.18
CA GLN A 145 -8.16 2.50 3.94
C GLN A 145 -9.19 2.21 5.02
N VAL A 146 -9.53 0.93 5.14
CA VAL A 146 -10.37 0.40 6.21
C VAL A 146 -9.59 -0.72 6.90
N GLU A 147 -9.27 -0.51 8.17
CA GLU A 147 -8.50 -1.43 9.01
C GLU A 147 -9.42 -1.94 10.13
N THR A 148 -9.80 -3.21 10.08
CA THR A 148 -10.75 -3.80 11.04
C THR A 148 -10.25 -5.09 11.66
N GLY A 149 -9.00 -5.40 11.52
CA GLY A 149 -8.42 -6.63 12.03
C GLY A 149 -7.02 -6.41 12.55
N SER A 150 -6.21 -7.46 12.54
CA SER A 150 -4.83 -7.52 13.03
C SER A 150 -4.70 -7.45 14.56
N ALA A 151 -3.68 -8.11 15.10
CA ALA A 151 -3.28 -7.93 16.49
C ALA A 151 -2.63 -6.56 16.68
N ALA A 152 -1.79 -6.16 15.72
CA ALA A 152 -1.20 -4.83 15.68
C ALA A 152 -1.15 -4.32 14.23
N THR A 153 -1.57 -3.08 14.02
CA THR A 153 -1.46 -2.38 12.74
C THR A 153 -0.56 -1.16 12.91
N TRP A 154 0.43 -1.05 12.02
CA TRP A 154 1.27 0.14 11.88
C TRP A 154 1.34 0.53 10.41
N LYS A 155 0.65 1.63 10.06
CA LYS A 155 0.42 1.97 8.67
C LYS A 155 0.23 3.46 8.46
N TYR A 156 1.17 4.06 7.74
CA TYR A 156 1.20 5.48 7.44
C TYR A 156 1.36 5.71 5.93
N PRO A 157 0.28 5.67 5.14
CA PRO A 157 0.33 6.12 3.77
C PRO A 157 0.77 7.57 3.67
N SER A 158 1.61 7.89 2.69
CA SER A 158 2.06 9.26 2.47
C SER A 158 2.08 9.62 0.99
N CYS A 159 2.03 10.93 0.72
CA CYS A 159 2.21 11.48 -0.61
C CYS A 159 3.31 12.53 -0.61
N ILE A 160 4.18 12.46 -1.63
CA ILE A 160 5.08 13.54 -2.00
C ILE A 160 4.39 14.33 -3.12
N LEU A 161 4.03 15.58 -2.84
CA LEU A 161 3.39 16.49 -3.77
C LEU A 161 4.49 17.33 -4.42
N GLN A 162 4.94 16.92 -5.61
CA GLN A 162 6.07 17.52 -6.31
C GLN A 162 5.65 18.42 -7.47
N GLY A 163 4.61 18.03 -8.23
CA GLY A 163 4.08 18.84 -9.32
C GLY A 163 3.24 19.99 -8.82
N GLU A 164 3.17 21.09 -9.59
CA GLU A 164 2.27 22.21 -9.30
C GLU A 164 0.81 21.74 -9.29
N ASP A 165 0.01 22.28 -8.40
CA ASP A 165 -1.41 21.92 -8.21
C ASP A 165 -1.65 20.41 -7.97
N SER A 166 -0.64 19.67 -7.55
CA SER A 166 -0.80 18.25 -7.24
C SER A 166 -1.60 18.04 -5.95
N VAL A 167 -2.39 16.96 -5.91
CA VAL A 167 -3.35 16.70 -4.83
C VAL A 167 -3.10 15.34 -4.19
N GLY A 168 -2.98 15.34 -2.86
CA GLY A 168 -2.98 14.13 -2.04
C GLY A 168 -4.24 14.08 -1.17
N GLU A 169 -4.96 12.96 -1.19
CA GLU A 169 -6.12 12.72 -0.33
C GLU A 169 -5.90 11.49 0.54
N PHE A 170 -6.42 11.52 1.76
CA PHE A 170 -6.34 10.41 2.68
C PHE A 170 -7.63 10.25 3.47
N TYR A 171 -8.27 9.11 3.30
CA TYR A 171 -9.46 8.70 4.03
C TYR A 171 -9.15 7.40 4.77
N SER A 172 -9.35 7.38 6.09
CA SER A 172 -9.01 6.22 6.90
C SER A 172 -10.05 5.95 7.97
N ILE A 173 -10.39 4.67 8.10
CA ILE A 173 -11.19 4.15 9.21
C ILE A 173 -10.37 3.02 9.84
N ALA A 174 -10.09 3.14 11.13
CA ALA A 174 -9.49 2.08 11.94
C ALA A 174 -10.41 1.77 13.12
N ILE A 175 -10.80 0.50 13.22
CA ILE A 175 -11.66 0.01 14.31
C ILE A 175 -10.91 -1.09 15.03
N THR A 176 -10.69 -0.89 16.32
CA THR A 176 -10.04 -1.87 17.20
C THR A 176 -11.02 -2.41 18.25
N ASN A 177 -10.81 -3.64 18.63
CA ASN A 177 -11.59 -4.33 19.65
C ASN A 177 -10.66 -5.21 20.49
N ASN A 178 -11.03 -5.45 21.76
CA ASN A 178 -10.27 -6.28 22.71
C ASN A 178 -8.79 -5.83 22.81
N TYR A 179 -7.85 -6.70 22.46
CA TYR A 179 -6.40 -6.47 22.58
C TYR A 179 -5.76 -5.89 21.30
N GLN A 180 -6.56 -5.56 20.27
CA GLN A 180 -6.04 -4.98 19.03
C GLN A 180 -5.39 -3.63 19.27
N GLN A 181 -4.32 -3.38 18.54
CA GLN A 181 -3.60 -2.10 18.55
C GLN A 181 -3.52 -1.56 17.12
N ALA A 182 -3.84 -0.30 16.94
CA ALA A 182 -3.72 0.36 15.63
C ALA A 182 -3.05 1.73 15.81
N ASP A 183 -1.96 1.90 15.08
CA ASP A 183 -1.27 3.17 14.93
C ASP A 183 -1.25 3.51 13.44
N THR A 184 -2.12 4.42 13.04
CA THR A 184 -2.32 4.81 11.64
C THR A 184 -2.41 6.31 11.49
N GLY A 185 -1.99 6.80 10.32
CA GLY A 185 -2.02 8.21 10.00
C GLY A 185 -1.52 8.46 8.58
N THR A 186 -1.25 9.72 8.27
CA THR A 186 -0.73 10.09 6.96
C THR A 186 0.32 11.19 7.06
N LYS A 187 1.09 11.36 6.00
CA LYS A 187 2.01 12.47 5.81
C LYS A 187 1.90 12.99 4.39
N MET A 188 1.61 14.28 4.24
CA MET A 188 1.63 14.99 2.97
C MET A 188 2.87 15.89 2.93
N ILE A 189 3.75 15.66 1.96
CA ILE A 189 5.05 16.34 1.84
C ILE A 189 4.99 17.22 0.59
N HIS A 190 4.84 18.51 0.78
CA HIS A 190 4.81 19.50 -0.30
C HIS A 190 6.24 19.84 -0.73
N ARG A 191 6.50 19.78 -2.04
CA ARG A 191 7.78 20.11 -2.67
C ARG A 191 7.63 21.01 -3.91
N GLY A 192 6.41 21.19 -4.39
CA GLY A 192 6.03 22.11 -5.46
C GLY A 192 5.42 23.38 -4.93
#